data_c8d2d03e29415654c617d19f4f23c084
#
_entry.id   c8d2d03e29415654c617d19f4f23c084
#
_cell.length_a   1.000
_cell.length_b   1.000
_cell.length_c   1.000
_cell.angle_alpha   90.00
_cell.angle_beta   90.00
_cell.angle_gamma   90.00
#
_symmetry.space_group_name_H-M   'P 1'
#
loop_
_entity.id
_entity.type
_entity.pdbx_description
1 polymer ?
#
loop_
_entity_poly.entity_id
_entity_poly.type
_entity_poly.pdbx_seq_one_letter_code
_entity_poly.pdbx_strand_id
1 'polypeptide(L)'
;YMYYDSDARKDDYSAFVKATYHIGSMWDVFGDVQYRHVGYTTDGINDKFYSDNEGYNNQKLDINANYNFVNPKAGLSFHHNGHRAYASVAYASREPERNNFTDNGSYPAPEAEHLLDFELGYNYSGTHWNAGVNLYYMDYKDQFVQTGMQSDIGENLTTNVDKSYRMGVELSADWSPLSWLTIAGNAALSQNKIKDF
;
A
#
# COMPACT_ATOMS: atom_id res chain seq x y z
N TYR A 1 17.08 -21.47 -29.89
CA TYR A 1 15.99 -20.53 -29.59
C TYR A 1 16.27 -19.84 -28.26
N MET A 2 16.30 -18.49 -28.27
CA MET A 2 16.49 -17.71 -27.07
C MET A 2 15.15 -17.61 -26.33
N TYR A 3 15.09 -18.09 -25.09
CA TYR A 3 13.86 -18.17 -24.32
C TYR A 3 13.54 -16.84 -23.64
N TYR A 4 14.53 -16.21 -23.06
CA TYR A 4 14.46 -14.83 -22.54
C TYR A 4 15.85 -14.19 -22.60
N ASP A 5 15.88 -12.88 -22.73
CA ASP A 5 17.09 -12.05 -22.67
C ASP A 5 16.67 -10.61 -22.37
N SER A 6 16.85 -10.18 -21.13
CA SER A 6 16.42 -8.84 -20.73
C SER A 6 17.33 -8.26 -19.65
N ASP A 7 17.64 -6.99 -19.81
CA ASP A 7 18.30 -6.17 -18.79
C ASP A 7 17.28 -5.28 -18.09
N ALA A 8 17.43 -5.11 -16.78
CA ALA A 8 16.59 -4.22 -15.98
C ALA A 8 17.45 -3.39 -15.03
N ARG A 9 17.07 -2.12 -14.89
CA ARG A 9 17.68 -1.21 -13.92
C ARG A 9 16.58 -0.48 -13.15
N LYS A 10 16.75 -0.40 -11.83
CA LYS A 10 15.91 0.40 -10.95
C LYS A 10 16.78 1.33 -10.11
N ASP A 11 16.48 2.61 -10.16
CA ASP A 11 17.07 3.63 -9.30
C ASP A 11 15.97 4.15 -8.35
N ASP A 12 16.22 4.17 -7.04
CA ASP A 12 15.24 4.59 -6.02
C ASP A 12 15.94 5.49 -4.99
N TYR A 13 15.45 6.72 -4.89
CA TYR A 13 15.97 7.73 -3.97
C TYR A 13 14.84 8.30 -3.13
N SER A 14 15.02 8.34 -1.82
CA SER A 14 14.04 8.96 -0.93
C SER A 14 14.69 9.84 0.12
N ALA A 15 13.96 10.89 0.48
CA ALA A 15 14.29 11.75 1.61
C ALA A 15 13.00 12.09 2.36
N PHE A 16 13.08 12.24 3.67
CA PHE A 16 11.92 12.61 4.48
C PHE A 16 12.28 13.58 5.58
N VAL A 17 11.28 14.36 5.98
CA VAL A 17 11.33 15.24 7.16
C VAL A 17 10.10 14.93 8.01
N LYS A 18 10.33 14.81 9.32
CA LYS A 18 9.28 14.62 10.32
C LYS A 18 9.42 15.65 11.42
N ALA A 19 8.31 16.25 11.84
CA ALA A 19 8.24 17.14 12.98
C ALA A 19 7.10 16.72 13.91
N THR A 20 7.34 16.89 15.21
CA THR A 20 6.32 16.70 16.25
C THR A 20 6.37 17.93 17.16
N TYR A 21 5.21 18.50 17.42
CA TYR A 21 5.04 19.64 18.31
C TYR A 21 4.17 19.22 19.51
N HIS A 22 4.70 19.41 20.72
CA HIS A 22 4.03 19.08 21.97
C HIS A 22 3.21 20.28 22.46
N ILE A 23 1.90 20.09 22.63
CA ILE A 23 0.98 21.11 23.13
C ILE A 23 0.63 20.76 24.59
N GLY A 24 1.29 21.40 25.51
CA GLY A 24 1.21 21.05 26.93
C GLY A 24 1.75 19.64 27.20
N SER A 25 1.12 18.93 28.13
CA SER A 25 1.55 17.59 28.55
C SER A 25 0.68 16.46 27.99
N MET A 26 -0.33 16.77 27.20
CA MET A 26 -1.35 15.79 26.78
C MET A 26 -1.51 15.65 25.28
N TRP A 27 -1.09 16.63 24.49
CA TRP A 27 -1.35 16.66 23.07
C TRP A 27 -0.07 16.75 22.24
N ASP A 28 -0.02 15.99 21.16
CA ASP A 28 1.02 16.07 20.16
C ASP A 28 0.40 16.28 18.79
N VAL A 29 0.92 17.23 18.04
CA VAL A 29 0.66 17.39 16.60
C VAL A 29 1.89 16.95 15.87
N PHE A 30 1.75 16.10 14.88
CA PHE A 30 2.87 15.66 14.05
C PHE A 30 2.56 15.83 12.57
N GLY A 31 3.61 16.01 11.81
CA GLY A 31 3.57 16.00 10.37
C GLY A 31 4.86 15.45 9.82
N ASP A 32 4.78 14.72 8.73
CA ASP A 32 5.92 14.31 7.95
C ASP A 32 5.63 14.42 6.45
N VAL A 33 6.67 14.54 5.68
CA VAL A 33 6.62 14.51 4.23
C VAL A 33 7.82 13.71 3.73
N GLN A 34 7.56 12.79 2.84
CA GLN A 34 8.56 12.04 2.11
C GLN A 34 8.52 12.46 0.64
N TYR A 35 9.69 12.71 0.08
CA TYR A 35 9.90 12.73 -1.37
C TYR A 35 10.57 11.43 -1.79
N ARG A 36 10.08 10.80 -2.86
CA ARG A 36 10.66 9.59 -3.43
C ARG A 36 10.68 9.69 -4.95
N HIS A 37 11.84 9.41 -5.53
CA HIS A 37 12.03 9.26 -6.96
C HIS A 37 12.32 7.80 -7.28
N VAL A 38 11.63 7.26 -8.29
CA VAL A 38 11.84 5.91 -8.79
C VAL A 38 12.00 5.96 -10.30
N GLY A 39 13.16 5.54 -10.79
CA GLY A 39 13.42 5.28 -12.21
C GLY A 39 13.45 3.77 -12.45
N TYR A 40 12.79 3.31 -13.50
CA TYR A 40 12.78 1.90 -13.88
C TYR A 40 12.90 1.76 -15.39
N THR A 41 13.89 1.01 -15.83
CA THR A 41 14.08 0.68 -17.24
C THR A 41 14.22 -0.82 -17.41
N THR A 42 13.61 -1.37 -18.45
CA THR A 42 13.80 -2.76 -18.85
C THR A 42 13.75 -2.83 -20.38
N ASP A 43 14.73 -3.49 -20.95
CA ASP A 43 14.86 -3.73 -22.38
C ASP A 43 15.11 -5.22 -22.67
N GLY A 44 14.64 -5.72 -23.82
CA GLY A 44 14.86 -7.08 -24.26
C GLY A 44 13.60 -7.89 -24.50
N ILE A 45 13.64 -9.18 -24.22
CA ILE A 45 12.52 -10.12 -24.37
C ILE A 45 12.35 -10.96 -23.10
N ASN A 46 11.10 -11.32 -22.79
CA ASN A 46 10.81 -12.30 -21.74
C ASN A 46 10.22 -13.60 -22.32
N ASP A 47 9.94 -14.56 -21.44
CA ASP A 47 9.45 -15.89 -21.76
C ASP A 47 7.96 -15.96 -22.10
N LYS A 48 7.26 -14.83 -22.12
CA LYS A 48 5.84 -14.76 -22.52
C LYS A 48 5.71 -14.63 -24.04
N PHE A 49 4.71 -15.31 -24.56
CA PHE A 49 4.45 -15.33 -26.00
C PHE A 49 3.13 -14.62 -26.27
N TYR A 50 3.14 -13.73 -27.25
CA TYR A 50 1.95 -13.06 -27.74
C TYR A 50 1.79 -13.36 -29.23
N SER A 51 0.53 -13.58 -29.64
CA SER A 51 0.16 -13.69 -31.05
C SER A 51 0.01 -12.27 -31.61
N ASP A 52 0.76 -11.94 -32.63
CA ASP A 52 0.63 -10.74 -33.43
C ASP A 52 0.45 -11.10 -34.91
N ASN A 53 0.46 -10.09 -35.80
CA ASN A 53 0.33 -10.31 -37.26
C ASN A 53 1.53 -11.05 -37.86
N GLU A 54 2.63 -11.20 -37.14
CA GLU A 54 3.85 -11.88 -37.56
C GLU A 54 3.97 -13.30 -37.00
N GLY A 55 3.01 -13.72 -36.14
CA GLY A 55 2.98 -15.03 -35.54
C GLY A 55 3.17 -14.99 -34.00
N TYR A 56 3.68 -16.09 -33.43
CA TYR A 56 3.99 -16.21 -32.01
C TYR A 56 5.39 -15.70 -31.73
N ASN A 57 5.49 -14.59 -30.99
CA ASN A 57 6.76 -13.98 -30.62
C ASN A 57 6.86 -13.79 -29.10
N ASN A 58 8.10 -13.78 -28.58
CA ASN A 58 8.34 -13.39 -27.20
C ASN A 58 7.88 -11.94 -26.97
N GLN A 59 7.35 -11.68 -25.79
CA GLN A 59 7.03 -10.32 -25.37
C GLN A 59 8.29 -9.46 -25.38
N LYS A 60 8.25 -8.37 -26.14
CA LYS A 60 9.30 -7.34 -26.11
C LYS A 60 9.10 -6.47 -24.90
N LEU A 61 10.19 -6.22 -24.20
CA LEU A 61 10.27 -5.30 -23.08
C LEU A 61 10.99 -4.04 -23.58
N ASP A 62 10.29 -2.91 -23.49
CA ASP A 62 10.82 -1.56 -23.74
C ASP A 62 10.13 -0.63 -22.72
N ILE A 63 10.55 -0.74 -21.47
CA ILE A 63 9.93 -0.03 -20.36
C ILE A 63 10.90 1.05 -19.91
N ASN A 64 10.44 2.31 -19.93
CA ASN A 64 11.13 3.45 -19.38
C ASN A 64 10.17 4.29 -18.57
N ALA A 65 10.15 4.10 -17.26
CA ALA A 65 9.21 4.71 -16.35
C ALA A 65 9.94 5.51 -15.26
N ASN A 66 9.45 6.72 -15.01
CA ASN A 66 10.00 7.61 -13.99
C ASN A 66 8.85 8.17 -13.15
N TYR A 67 8.98 8.04 -11.84
CA TYR A 67 7.98 8.47 -10.88
C TYR A 67 8.60 9.41 -9.86
N ASN A 68 7.83 10.45 -9.50
CA ASN A 68 8.18 11.37 -8.44
C ASN A 68 6.99 11.48 -7.49
N PHE A 69 7.17 11.04 -6.27
CA PHE A 69 6.12 11.00 -5.27
C PHE A 69 6.41 11.97 -4.14
N VAL A 70 5.34 12.62 -3.68
CA VAL A 70 5.34 13.38 -2.43
C VAL A 70 4.27 12.76 -1.54
N ASN A 71 4.70 12.17 -0.43
CA ASN A 71 3.88 11.40 0.49
C ASN A 71 3.79 12.15 1.84
N PRO A 72 2.83 13.05 2.02
CA PRO A 72 2.62 13.75 3.28
C PRO A 72 1.79 12.90 4.26
N LYS A 73 2.06 13.08 5.55
CA LYS A 73 1.25 12.57 6.66
C LYS A 73 1.14 13.63 7.74
N ALA A 74 -0.04 13.75 8.33
CA ALA A 74 -0.25 14.61 9.49
C ALA A 74 -1.20 13.94 10.48
N GLY A 75 -1.08 14.30 11.75
CA GLY A 75 -1.96 13.76 12.77
C GLY A 75 -1.86 14.49 14.11
N LEU A 76 -2.80 14.15 14.94
CA LEU A 76 -2.95 14.62 16.30
C LEU A 76 -3.03 13.41 17.22
N SER A 77 -2.34 13.44 18.34
CA SER A 77 -2.48 12.45 19.39
C SER A 77 -2.72 13.09 20.75
N PHE A 78 -3.51 12.40 21.55
CA PHE A 78 -3.81 12.73 22.94
C PHE A 78 -3.34 11.60 23.84
N HIS A 79 -2.77 11.93 24.99
CA HIS A 79 -2.39 10.95 26.00
C HIS A 79 -2.57 11.53 27.41
N HIS A 80 -3.27 10.79 28.25
CA HIS A 80 -3.47 11.14 29.65
C HIS A 80 -3.95 9.94 30.48
N ASN A 81 -3.31 9.67 31.62
CA ASN A 81 -3.72 8.65 32.58
C ASN A 81 -4.08 7.28 31.98
N GLY A 82 -3.20 6.75 31.11
CA GLY A 82 -3.44 5.46 30.45
C GLY A 82 -4.31 5.55 29.18
N HIS A 83 -4.96 6.67 28.94
CA HIS A 83 -5.73 6.93 27.72
C HIS A 83 -4.80 7.45 26.62
N ARG A 84 -4.92 6.91 25.42
CA ARG A 84 -4.30 7.41 24.20
C ARG A 84 -5.31 7.41 23.08
N ALA A 85 -5.47 8.54 22.43
CA ALA A 85 -6.27 8.67 21.21
C ALA A 85 -5.42 9.30 20.12
N TYR A 86 -5.67 8.96 18.85
CA TYR A 86 -5.02 9.62 17.72
C TYR A 86 -5.97 9.69 16.52
N ALA A 87 -5.74 10.70 15.70
CA ALA A 87 -6.31 10.81 14.37
C ALA A 87 -5.19 11.18 13.40
N SER A 88 -5.15 10.57 12.23
CA SER A 88 -4.17 10.88 11.19
C SER A 88 -4.77 10.80 9.80
N VAL A 89 -4.14 11.54 8.89
CA VAL A 89 -4.37 11.46 7.46
C VAL A 89 -3.01 11.33 6.77
N ALA A 90 -2.94 10.44 5.78
CA ALA A 90 -1.76 10.22 4.96
C ALA A 90 -2.13 10.13 3.49
N TYR A 91 -1.26 10.64 2.63
CA TYR A 91 -1.30 10.38 1.20
C TYR A 91 -0.03 9.64 0.83
N ALA A 92 -0.18 8.50 0.15
CA ALA A 92 0.91 7.65 -0.26
C ALA A 92 0.77 7.26 -1.74
N SER A 93 1.90 7.07 -2.39
CA SER A 93 1.94 6.65 -3.79
C SER A 93 2.92 5.50 -3.97
N ARG A 94 2.60 4.60 -4.90
CA ARG A 94 3.42 3.45 -5.24
C ARG A 94 3.53 3.30 -6.74
N GLU A 95 4.76 3.08 -7.22
CA GLU A 95 5.03 2.75 -8.61
C GLU A 95 4.54 1.35 -8.97
N PRO A 96 4.27 1.05 -10.26
CA PRO A 96 4.09 -0.30 -10.76
C PRO A 96 5.34 -1.15 -10.51
N GLU A 97 5.12 -2.42 -10.18
CA GLU A 97 6.16 -3.43 -10.14
C GLU A 97 6.42 -3.99 -11.55
N ARG A 98 7.54 -4.70 -11.74
CA ARG A 98 7.87 -5.31 -13.05
C ARG A 98 6.72 -6.16 -13.60
N ASN A 99 6.13 -6.99 -12.76
CA ASN A 99 5.03 -7.88 -13.17
C ASN A 99 3.77 -7.12 -13.56
N ASN A 100 3.52 -5.91 -13.04
CA ASN A 100 2.40 -5.10 -13.50
C ASN A 100 2.57 -4.68 -14.97
N PHE A 101 3.81 -4.50 -15.45
CA PHE A 101 4.08 -4.23 -16.86
C PHE A 101 4.07 -5.49 -17.72
N THR A 102 4.58 -6.61 -17.19
CA THR A 102 4.73 -7.86 -17.97
C THR A 102 3.48 -8.74 -17.93
N ASP A 103 2.63 -8.59 -16.91
CA ASP A 103 1.44 -9.43 -16.66
C ASP A 103 0.13 -8.65 -16.82
N ASN A 104 0.12 -7.64 -17.67
CA ASN A 104 -1.07 -6.83 -17.94
C ASN A 104 -1.88 -7.31 -19.17
N GLY A 105 -1.36 -8.27 -19.93
CA GLY A 105 -2.02 -8.78 -21.15
C GLY A 105 -2.29 -7.67 -22.18
N SER A 106 -3.56 -7.49 -22.54
CA SER A 106 -4.03 -6.42 -23.44
C SER A 106 -4.54 -5.17 -22.72
N TYR A 107 -4.41 -5.11 -21.38
CA TYR A 107 -4.80 -3.93 -20.62
C TYR A 107 -3.84 -2.76 -20.86
N PRO A 108 -4.26 -1.52 -20.58
CA PRO A 108 -3.41 -0.34 -20.69
C PRO A 108 -2.12 -0.47 -19.88
N ALA A 109 -1.11 0.33 -20.23
CA ALA A 109 0.12 0.41 -19.46
C ALA A 109 -0.19 0.77 -17.99
N PRO A 110 0.50 0.15 -17.02
CA PRO A 110 0.20 0.36 -15.62
C PRO A 110 0.54 1.78 -15.16
N GLU A 111 -0.36 2.36 -14.37
CA GLU A 111 -0.19 3.67 -13.74
C GLU A 111 0.19 3.52 -12.26
N ALA A 112 0.74 4.57 -11.66
CA ALA A 112 1.06 4.57 -10.24
C ALA A 112 -0.22 4.51 -9.39
N GLU A 113 -0.19 3.70 -8.34
CA GLU A 113 -1.27 3.63 -7.34
C GLU A 113 -1.16 4.75 -6.33
N HIS A 114 -2.28 5.33 -5.95
CA HIS A 114 -2.39 6.38 -4.94
C HIS A 114 -3.37 5.98 -3.84
N LEU A 115 -3.02 6.32 -2.61
CA LEU A 115 -3.80 6.04 -1.41
C LEU A 115 -3.99 7.32 -0.61
N LEU A 116 -5.23 7.63 -0.25
CA LEU A 116 -5.59 8.56 0.81
C LEU A 116 -6.10 7.73 2.00
N ASP A 117 -5.40 7.82 3.12
CA ASP A 117 -5.63 7.02 4.32
C ASP A 117 -6.04 7.90 5.50
N PHE A 118 -7.15 7.53 6.14
CA PHE A 118 -7.64 8.15 7.37
C PHE A 118 -7.66 7.10 8.47
N GLU A 119 -7.06 7.43 9.60
CA GLU A 119 -7.06 6.57 10.78
C GLU A 119 -7.55 7.32 12.02
N LEU A 120 -8.32 6.63 12.84
CA LEU A 120 -8.75 7.07 14.17
C LEU A 120 -8.56 5.92 15.16
N GLY A 121 -7.69 6.12 16.13
CA GLY A 121 -7.39 5.10 17.12
C GLY A 121 -7.62 5.57 18.55
N TYR A 122 -8.00 4.63 19.40
CA TYR A 122 -8.07 4.82 20.84
C TYR A 122 -7.54 3.58 21.56
N ASN A 123 -6.70 3.81 22.55
CA ASN A 123 -6.14 2.78 23.41
C ASN A 123 -6.28 3.19 24.87
N TYR A 124 -6.61 2.25 25.72
CA TYR A 124 -6.54 2.39 27.16
C TYR A 124 -5.58 1.36 27.74
N SER A 125 -4.68 1.82 28.59
CA SER A 125 -3.72 0.99 29.32
C SER A 125 -3.97 1.13 30.81
N GLY A 126 -4.55 0.10 31.43
CA GLY A 126 -4.77 -0.01 32.88
C GLY A 126 -3.69 -0.88 33.53
N THR A 127 -3.85 -1.09 34.86
CA THR A 127 -2.90 -1.89 35.64
C THR A 127 -2.89 -3.36 35.24
N HIS A 128 -4.04 -3.90 34.87
CA HIS A 128 -4.21 -5.32 34.60
C HIS A 128 -4.84 -5.61 33.24
N TRP A 129 -5.17 -4.60 32.45
CA TRP A 129 -5.77 -4.78 31.13
C TRP A 129 -5.46 -3.61 30.21
N ASN A 130 -5.37 -3.92 28.95
CA ASN A 130 -5.28 -2.94 27.87
C ASN A 130 -6.39 -3.23 26.86
N ALA A 131 -6.93 -2.20 26.24
CA ALA A 131 -7.87 -2.35 25.15
C ALA A 131 -7.64 -1.27 24.12
N GLY A 132 -7.84 -1.62 22.85
CA GLY A 132 -7.65 -0.71 21.74
C GLY A 132 -8.70 -0.90 20.66
N VAL A 133 -9.06 0.18 20.01
CA VAL A 133 -9.84 0.21 18.78
C VAL A 133 -9.13 1.09 17.76
N ASN A 134 -9.08 0.63 16.52
CA ASN A 134 -8.62 1.40 15.38
C ASN A 134 -9.69 1.36 14.29
N LEU A 135 -10.04 2.52 13.77
CA LEU A 135 -10.91 2.72 12.61
C LEU A 135 -10.06 3.23 11.48
N TYR A 136 -10.24 2.69 10.29
CA TYR A 136 -9.53 3.16 9.10
C TYR A 136 -10.45 3.26 7.90
N TYR A 137 -10.12 4.22 7.03
CA TYR A 137 -10.72 4.39 5.72
C TYR A 137 -9.63 4.73 4.72
N MET A 138 -9.42 3.84 3.76
CA MET A 138 -8.41 3.91 2.71
C MET A 138 -9.11 4.10 1.37
N ASP A 139 -8.92 5.24 0.73
CA ASP A 139 -9.43 5.54 -0.62
C ASP A 139 -8.30 5.39 -1.62
N TYR A 140 -8.47 4.47 -2.57
CA TYR A 140 -7.46 4.18 -3.59
C TYR A 140 -7.88 4.75 -4.94
N LYS A 141 -6.90 5.32 -5.63
CA LYS A 141 -6.96 5.66 -7.02
C LYS A 141 -5.92 4.84 -7.78
N ASP A 142 -6.32 4.29 -8.93
CA ASP A 142 -5.48 3.48 -9.81
C ASP A 142 -4.85 2.26 -9.08
N GLN A 143 -5.64 1.62 -8.19
CA GLN A 143 -5.19 0.45 -7.43
C GLN A 143 -4.88 -0.73 -8.35
N PHE A 144 -3.74 -1.40 -8.13
CA PHE A 144 -3.43 -2.66 -8.79
C PHE A 144 -4.30 -3.79 -8.24
N VAL A 145 -4.97 -4.50 -9.15
CA VAL A 145 -5.79 -5.66 -8.84
C VAL A 145 -5.54 -6.79 -9.83
N GLN A 146 -5.76 -8.03 -9.38
CA GLN A 146 -5.81 -9.18 -10.27
C GLN A 146 -7.16 -9.19 -11.00
N THR A 147 -7.13 -9.38 -12.31
CA THR A 147 -8.35 -9.37 -13.16
C THR A 147 -9.16 -10.66 -13.06
N GLY A 148 -8.62 -11.72 -12.45
CA GLY A 148 -9.17 -13.07 -12.50
C GLY A 148 -8.86 -13.82 -13.79
N MET A 149 -8.21 -13.18 -14.76
CA MET A 149 -7.75 -13.80 -16.01
C MET A 149 -6.29 -14.23 -15.88
N GLN A 150 -5.90 -15.20 -16.67
CA GLN A 150 -4.52 -15.69 -16.75
C GLN A 150 -3.94 -15.46 -18.14
N SER A 151 -2.61 -15.29 -18.17
CA SER A 151 -1.83 -15.30 -19.40
C SER A 151 -1.74 -16.72 -19.98
N ASP A 152 -1.20 -16.87 -21.19
CA ASP A 152 -1.01 -18.16 -21.85
C ASP A 152 -0.12 -19.13 -21.09
N ILE A 153 0.73 -18.61 -20.18
CA ILE A 153 1.60 -19.41 -19.31
C ILE A 153 1.06 -19.56 -17.87
N GLY A 154 -0.20 -19.16 -17.63
CA GLY A 154 -0.90 -19.37 -16.37
C GLY A 154 -0.64 -18.31 -15.28
N GLU A 155 0.02 -17.19 -15.60
CA GLU A 155 0.21 -16.08 -14.65
C GLU A 155 -1.04 -15.20 -14.55
N ASN A 156 -1.36 -14.73 -13.36
CA ASN A 156 -2.51 -13.86 -13.15
C ASN A 156 -2.27 -12.47 -13.76
N LEU A 157 -3.17 -12.05 -14.63
CA LEU A 157 -3.12 -10.71 -15.23
C LEU A 157 -3.52 -9.66 -14.20
N THR A 158 -2.84 -8.53 -14.24
CA THR A 158 -3.08 -7.38 -13.36
C THR A 158 -3.45 -6.14 -14.17
N THR A 159 -4.26 -5.28 -13.59
CA THR A 159 -4.62 -3.96 -14.15
C THR A 159 -4.85 -2.96 -13.03
N ASN A 160 -4.83 -1.67 -13.37
CA ASN A 160 -5.30 -0.65 -12.46
C ASN A 160 -6.84 -0.57 -12.49
N VAL A 161 -7.45 -0.28 -11.35
CA VAL A 161 -8.86 0.11 -11.22
C VAL A 161 -8.94 1.55 -10.74
N ASP A 162 -9.80 2.34 -11.39
CA ASP A 162 -9.88 3.78 -11.16
C ASP A 162 -10.15 4.13 -9.70
N LYS A 163 -11.06 3.39 -9.06
CA LYS A 163 -11.47 3.68 -7.67
C LYS A 163 -11.79 2.42 -6.90
N SER A 164 -11.19 2.32 -5.73
CA SER A 164 -11.51 1.30 -4.75
C SER A 164 -11.37 1.86 -3.34
N TYR A 165 -11.92 1.18 -2.36
CA TYR A 165 -11.72 1.57 -0.96
C TYR A 165 -11.63 0.35 -0.05
N ARG A 166 -10.98 0.55 1.07
CA ARG A 166 -10.96 -0.37 2.21
C ARG A 166 -11.35 0.41 3.46
N MET A 167 -12.22 -0.16 4.27
CA MET A 167 -12.53 0.42 5.58
C MET A 167 -12.72 -0.70 6.59
N GLY A 168 -12.44 -0.41 7.85
CA GLY A 168 -12.60 -1.41 8.87
C GLY A 168 -12.43 -0.90 10.28
N VAL A 169 -12.66 -1.86 11.18
CA VAL A 169 -12.49 -1.73 12.61
C VAL A 169 -11.59 -2.84 13.08
N GLU A 170 -10.56 -2.48 13.84
CA GLU A 170 -9.67 -3.41 14.50
C GLU A 170 -9.81 -3.26 16.01
N LEU A 171 -9.99 -4.35 16.69
CA LEU A 171 -10.12 -4.41 18.15
C LEU A 171 -8.99 -5.24 18.72
N SER A 172 -8.43 -4.81 19.83
CA SER A 172 -7.46 -5.56 20.60
C SER A 172 -7.73 -5.44 22.07
N ALA A 173 -7.54 -6.51 22.82
CA ALA A 173 -7.60 -6.47 24.26
C ALA A 173 -6.65 -7.49 24.88
N ASP A 174 -6.07 -7.16 26.00
CA ASP A 174 -5.37 -8.09 26.86
C ASP A 174 -5.75 -7.87 28.32
N TRP A 175 -5.74 -8.93 29.08
CA TRP A 175 -6.07 -8.95 30.50
C TRP A 175 -5.10 -9.85 31.27
N SER A 176 -4.47 -9.30 32.29
CA SER A 176 -3.51 -9.99 33.14
C SER A 176 -4.08 -10.13 34.56
N PRO A 177 -5.01 -11.10 34.80
CA PRO A 177 -5.64 -11.28 36.10
C PRO A 177 -4.66 -11.72 37.19
N LEU A 178 -3.57 -12.35 36.81
CA LEU A 178 -2.53 -12.86 37.71
C LEU A 178 -1.15 -12.49 37.12
N SER A 179 -0.16 -12.38 38.00
CA SER A 179 1.20 -12.00 37.56
C SER A 179 1.85 -12.99 36.57
N TRP A 180 1.33 -14.22 36.50
CA TRP A 180 1.82 -15.28 35.62
C TRP A 180 0.85 -15.59 34.45
N LEU A 181 -0.32 -14.93 34.37
CA LEU A 181 -1.32 -15.23 33.34
C LEU A 181 -1.72 -13.95 32.62
N THR A 182 -1.56 -13.95 31.30
CA THR A 182 -2.15 -12.94 30.40
C THR A 182 -3.00 -13.61 29.34
N ILE A 183 -4.21 -13.12 29.15
CA ILE A 183 -5.13 -13.53 28.11
C ILE A 183 -5.25 -12.37 27.13
N ALA A 184 -4.95 -12.63 25.86
CA ALA A 184 -4.98 -11.62 24.81
C ALA A 184 -5.81 -12.08 23.62
N GLY A 185 -6.46 -11.14 22.94
CA GLY A 185 -7.25 -11.38 21.74
C GLY A 185 -7.34 -10.16 20.85
N ASN A 186 -7.56 -10.40 19.57
CA ASN A 186 -7.86 -9.36 18.59
C ASN A 186 -8.99 -9.80 17.65
N ALA A 187 -9.66 -8.83 17.05
CA ALA A 187 -10.65 -9.03 16.01
C ALA A 187 -10.58 -7.90 15.00
N ALA A 188 -10.79 -8.22 13.73
CA ALA A 188 -10.85 -7.24 12.65
C ALA A 188 -12.08 -7.49 11.79
N LEU A 189 -12.80 -6.42 11.49
CA LEU A 189 -13.92 -6.40 10.56
C LEU A 189 -13.58 -5.42 9.45
N SER A 190 -13.61 -5.87 8.21
CA SER A 190 -13.26 -5.01 7.07
C SER A 190 -14.25 -5.16 5.92
N GLN A 191 -14.36 -4.09 5.15
CA GLN A 191 -15.04 -4.07 3.87
C GLN A 191 -14.09 -3.52 2.81
N ASN A 192 -13.92 -4.27 1.71
CA ASN A 192 -13.10 -3.88 0.58
C ASN A 192 -13.98 -3.89 -0.67
N LYS A 193 -13.98 -2.81 -1.43
CA LYS A 193 -14.78 -2.69 -2.66
C LYS A 193 -14.01 -1.98 -3.76
N ILE A 194 -14.15 -2.53 -4.97
CA ILE A 194 -13.81 -1.86 -6.23
C ILE A 194 -15.10 -1.24 -6.74
N LYS A 195 -15.06 0.02 -7.20
CA LYS A 195 -16.28 0.74 -7.56
C LYS A 195 -16.71 0.52 -9.01
N ASP A 196 -15.77 0.35 -9.91
CA ASP A 196 -16.02 0.20 -11.34
C ASP A 196 -15.04 -0.85 -11.91
N PHE A 197 -15.49 -2.11 -11.95
CA PHE A 197 -14.68 -3.23 -12.45
C PHE A 197 -15.52 -4.13 -13.35
#